data_19e3087bc5c2a806db8608ec5cb55cb3
#
_entry.id   19e3087bc5c2a806db8608ec5cb55cb3
#
_cell.length_a   1.000
_cell.length_b   1.000
_cell.length_c   1.000
_cell.angle_alpha   90.00
_cell.angle_beta   90.00
_cell.angle_gamma   90.00
#
_symmetry.space_group_name_H-M   'P 1'
#
loop_
_entity.id
_entity.type
_entity.pdbx_description
1 polymer ?
#
loop_
_entity_poly.entity_id
_entity_poly.type
_entity_poly.pdbx_seq_one_letter_code
_entity_poly.pdbx_strand_id
1 'polypeptide(L)'
;MKQASFIVTIIIFMTTMSSGCLENGFFGSEKDGLSLYSPNWNKGDFWEYSVTVDDKQFSTTMVVSVDDDDSDYYVGAGNLDDAKRHAVLNYNPALGRVQMSDFSVYENNIPQNIANFPLEMDKSWEFSMYGEKFRASVIDITESEAEINANADSGAFMVYTFDKNARWFNNLEYTNSNGGLVLIMNLGNYGSGYTGNSYFCRGGDLFDEEFIGPDFGVYDTQFANGGHERYGPWNYIVYYLEADIGSSGSGELILRDHEGTEVLIETFSPGTNQHIMGSVSGSSGNWTLEISLSGNADVRARIAGAIQYTYSV
;
A
#
# COMPACT_ATOMS: atom_id res chain seq x y z
N MET A 1 34.49 8.49 -19.68
CA MET A 1 33.34 8.52 -20.59
C MET A 1 33.26 7.18 -21.32
N LYS A 2 32.39 6.26 -20.89
CA LYS A 2 31.97 5.11 -21.68
C LYS A 2 30.48 4.93 -21.39
N GLN A 3 29.65 5.38 -22.34
CA GLN A 3 28.21 5.12 -22.34
C GLN A 3 28.01 3.62 -22.58
N ALA A 4 27.33 2.94 -21.67
CA ALA A 4 26.78 1.62 -21.89
C ALA A 4 25.36 1.76 -22.43
N SER A 5 25.19 1.50 -23.72
CA SER A 5 23.90 1.49 -24.41
C SER A 5 23.21 0.17 -24.08
N PHE A 6 22.11 0.21 -23.34
CA PHE A 6 21.23 -0.94 -23.15
C PHE A 6 20.29 -1.03 -24.36
N ILE A 7 20.49 -2.06 -25.18
CA ILE A 7 19.57 -2.39 -26.28
C ILE A 7 18.51 -3.30 -25.71
N VAL A 8 17.29 -2.76 -25.57
CA VAL A 8 16.09 -3.56 -25.29
C VAL A 8 15.66 -4.19 -26.62
N THR A 9 15.82 -5.50 -26.74
CA THR A 9 15.36 -6.27 -27.90
C THR A 9 13.88 -6.61 -27.72
N ILE A 10 13.01 -5.84 -28.36
CA ILE A 10 11.59 -6.18 -28.48
C ILE A 10 11.47 -7.27 -29.54
N ILE A 11 11.13 -8.49 -29.13
CA ILE A 11 10.79 -9.58 -30.04
C ILE A 11 9.31 -9.44 -30.43
N ILE A 12 9.06 -8.88 -31.60
CA ILE A 12 7.73 -8.85 -32.20
C ILE A 12 7.55 -10.22 -32.90
N PHE A 13 6.68 -11.07 -32.37
CA PHE A 13 6.20 -12.24 -33.08
C PHE A 13 5.15 -11.81 -34.14
N MET A 14 5.57 -11.74 -35.39
CA MET A 14 4.66 -11.71 -36.53
C MET A 14 4.18 -13.14 -36.79
N THR A 15 2.96 -13.46 -36.38
CA THR A 15 2.26 -14.66 -36.84
C THR A 15 1.64 -14.37 -38.20
N THR A 16 2.12 -15.06 -39.21
CA THR A 16 1.55 -15.10 -40.56
C THR A 16 0.15 -15.71 -40.54
N MET A 17 -0.84 -14.93 -40.98
CA MET A 17 -2.20 -15.43 -41.21
C MET A 17 -2.17 -16.37 -42.40
N SER A 18 -2.33 -17.66 -42.17
CA SER A 18 -2.77 -18.61 -43.20
C SER A 18 -4.29 -18.66 -43.16
N SER A 19 -4.93 -18.16 -44.23
CA SER A 19 -6.36 -18.31 -44.48
C SER A 19 -6.68 -19.76 -44.75
N GLY A 20 -7.23 -20.44 -43.76
CA GLY A 20 -7.86 -21.74 -43.88
C GLY A 20 -9.29 -21.63 -43.38
N CYS A 21 -10.26 -21.70 -44.30
CA CYS A 21 -11.65 -21.97 -43.93
C CYS A 21 -11.71 -23.33 -43.24
N LEU A 22 -12.18 -23.36 -42.02
CA LEU A 22 -12.63 -24.57 -41.34
C LEU A 22 -13.78 -24.26 -40.39
N GLU A 23 -14.88 -24.86 -40.72
CA GLU A 23 -15.99 -25.36 -39.91
C GLU A 23 -16.28 -24.71 -38.56
N ASN A 24 -17.53 -24.25 -38.42
CA ASN A 24 -18.22 -23.87 -37.19
C ASN A 24 -18.10 -24.99 -36.13
N GLY A 25 -17.03 -24.97 -35.36
CA GLY A 25 -16.95 -25.57 -34.04
C GLY A 25 -17.22 -24.46 -33.03
N PHE A 26 -18.38 -24.51 -32.43
CA PHE A 26 -18.73 -23.71 -31.25
C PHE A 26 -17.82 -24.17 -30.07
N PHE A 27 -16.58 -23.69 -30.02
CA PHE A 27 -15.80 -23.70 -28.79
C PHE A 27 -16.20 -22.46 -28.00
N GLY A 28 -17.32 -22.57 -27.27
CA GLY A 28 -17.53 -21.74 -26.12
C GLY A 28 -16.27 -21.89 -25.25
N SER A 29 -15.65 -20.80 -24.82
CA SER A 29 -14.49 -20.90 -23.95
C SER A 29 -14.95 -21.67 -22.70
N GLU A 30 -14.21 -22.70 -22.27
CA GLU A 30 -14.53 -23.46 -21.03
C GLU A 30 -14.60 -22.55 -19.79
N LYS A 31 -14.27 -21.26 -19.94
CA LYS A 31 -14.30 -20.24 -18.90
C LYS A 31 -15.67 -19.54 -18.78
N ASP A 32 -16.55 -19.68 -19.79
CA ASP A 32 -17.92 -19.17 -19.73
C ASP A 32 -18.72 -19.98 -18.70
N GLY A 33 -19.10 -19.33 -17.58
CA GLY A 33 -19.86 -19.94 -16.50
C GLY A 33 -19.05 -20.23 -15.22
N LEU A 34 -17.74 -19.97 -15.20
CA LEU A 34 -16.99 -19.98 -13.96
C LEU A 34 -17.31 -18.73 -13.13
N SER A 35 -17.52 -18.93 -11.82
CA SER A 35 -17.78 -17.86 -10.87
C SER A 35 -17.05 -18.11 -9.57
N LEU A 36 -16.34 -17.11 -9.06
CA LEU A 36 -15.77 -17.15 -7.72
C LEU A 36 -16.59 -16.24 -6.79
N TYR A 37 -17.09 -16.82 -5.72
CA TYR A 37 -17.95 -16.14 -4.76
C TYR A 37 -17.14 -15.50 -3.64
N SER A 38 -17.76 -14.53 -2.95
CA SER A 38 -17.18 -13.90 -1.78
C SER A 38 -16.77 -14.96 -0.74
N PRO A 39 -15.57 -14.86 -0.17
CA PRO A 39 -15.14 -15.78 0.87
C PRO A 39 -15.91 -15.51 2.17
N ASN A 40 -15.65 -16.34 3.18
CA ASN A 40 -16.03 -16.08 4.55
C ASN A 40 -14.77 -16.13 5.41
N TRP A 41 -14.53 -15.06 6.16
CA TRP A 41 -13.41 -14.98 7.09
C TRP A 41 -13.86 -15.29 8.51
N ASN A 42 -12.93 -15.84 9.29
CA ASN A 42 -13.14 -16.08 10.70
C ASN A 42 -12.03 -15.40 11.50
N LYS A 43 -12.30 -15.07 12.74
CA LYS A 43 -11.29 -14.58 13.66
C LYS A 43 -10.11 -15.55 13.73
N GLY A 44 -8.90 -15.00 13.57
CA GLY A 44 -7.66 -15.77 13.51
C GLY A 44 -7.29 -16.28 12.13
N ASP A 45 -8.06 -15.98 11.07
CA ASP A 45 -7.56 -16.15 9.71
C ASP A 45 -6.44 -15.13 9.46
N PHE A 46 -5.38 -15.57 8.75
CA PHE A 46 -4.21 -14.71 8.52
C PHE A 46 -3.58 -14.96 7.16
N TRP A 47 -2.87 -13.93 6.67
CA TRP A 47 -2.07 -13.93 5.43
C TRP A 47 -0.74 -13.26 5.69
N GLU A 48 0.35 -13.90 5.26
CA GLU A 48 1.71 -13.37 5.33
C GLU A 48 2.17 -12.93 3.95
N TYR A 49 2.47 -11.65 3.81
CA TYR A 49 2.90 -11.05 2.55
C TYR A 49 4.35 -10.62 2.59
N SER A 50 5.03 -10.81 1.45
CA SER A 50 6.18 -9.99 1.09
C SER A 50 5.66 -8.74 0.40
N VAL A 51 6.03 -7.58 0.91
CA VAL A 51 5.58 -6.27 0.41
C VAL A 51 6.78 -5.45 0.00
N THR A 52 6.69 -4.80 -1.17
CA THR A 52 7.64 -3.78 -1.61
C THR A 52 6.89 -2.48 -1.79
N VAL A 53 7.31 -1.43 -1.13
CA VAL A 53 6.83 -0.05 -1.29
C VAL A 53 8.04 0.84 -1.49
N ASP A 54 8.03 1.65 -2.55
CA ASP A 54 9.12 2.59 -2.88
C ASP A 54 10.50 1.92 -2.78
N ASP A 55 10.66 0.76 -3.47
CA ASP A 55 11.87 -0.07 -3.50
C ASP A 55 12.28 -0.72 -2.16
N LYS A 56 11.54 -0.47 -1.07
CA LYS A 56 11.79 -1.11 0.21
C LYS A 56 10.95 -2.36 0.40
N GLN A 57 11.63 -3.49 0.63
CA GLN A 57 10.98 -4.77 0.88
C GLN A 57 10.89 -5.07 2.39
N PHE A 58 9.73 -5.57 2.81
CA PHE A 58 9.47 -6.07 4.16
C PHE A 58 8.41 -7.18 4.13
N SER A 59 8.27 -7.91 5.24
CA SER A 59 7.20 -8.89 5.41
C SER A 59 6.16 -8.34 6.37
N THR A 60 4.89 -8.66 6.14
CA THR A 60 3.79 -8.28 7.03
C THR A 60 2.79 -9.43 7.16
N THR A 61 2.14 -9.52 8.31
CA THR A 61 1.05 -10.47 8.55
C THR A 61 -0.24 -9.70 8.72
N MET A 62 -1.24 -10.02 7.92
CA MET A 62 -2.60 -9.52 8.02
C MET A 62 -3.43 -10.56 8.80
N VAL A 63 -4.23 -10.12 9.78
CA VAL A 63 -4.99 -10.99 10.69
C VAL A 63 -6.41 -10.50 10.86
N VAL A 64 -7.40 -11.38 10.68
CA VAL A 64 -8.80 -11.09 11.06
C VAL A 64 -8.90 -11.09 12.57
N SER A 65 -9.14 -9.94 13.15
CA SER A 65 -9.14 -9.70 14.59
C SER A 65 -10.53 -9.80 15.21
N VAL A 66 -11.54 -9.37 14.44
CA VAL A 66 -12.95 -9.40 14.81
C VAL A 66 -13.76 -9.85 13.59
N ASP A 67 -14.65 -10.81 13.78
CA ASP A 67 -15.54 -11.39 12.78
C ASP A 67 -17.00 -11.43 13.23
N ASP A 68 -17.34 -10.86 14.38
CA ASP A 68 -18.65 -10.88 15.04
C ASP A 68 -19.30 -9.47 15.13
N ASP A 69 -18.74 -8.47 14.45
CA ASP A 69 -19.40 -7.19 14.26
C ASP A 69 -20.52 -7.31 13.22
N ASP A 70 -21.62 -6.60 13.40
CA ASP A 70 -22.83 -6.74 12.56
C ASP A 70 -22.60 -6.41 11.07
N SER A 71 -21.48 -5.75 10.72
CA SER A 71 -21.25 -5.27 9.35
C SER A 71 -19.84 -5.46 8.81
N ASP A 72 -18.81 -5.44 9.66
CA ASP A 72 -17.42 -5.37 9.23
C ASP A 72 -16.53 -6.40 9.92
N TYR A 73 -15.62 -6.99 9.14
CA TYR A 73 -14.40 -7.59 9.70
C TYR A 73 -13.45 -6.48 10.15
N TYR A 74 -12.77 -6.68 11.27
CA TYR A 74 -11.66 -5.83 11.68
C TYR A 74 -10.36 -6.60 11.47
N VAL A 75 -9.49 -6.04 10.63
CA VAL A 75 -8.25 -6.67 10.19
C VAL A 75 -7.07 -5.85 10.69
N GLY A 76 -6.16 -6.49 11.40
CA GLY A 76 -4.94 -5.86 11.92
C GLY A 76 -3.67 -6.48 11.36
N ALA A 77 -2.54 -5.83 11.62
CA ALA A 77 -1.22 -6.38 11.38
C ALA A 77 -0.77 -7.25 12.57
N GLY A 78 0.01 -8.30 12.32
CA GLY A 78 0.54 -9.19 13.33
C GLY A 78 1.56 -8.55 14.28
N ASN A 79 2.08 -7.36 13.93
CA ASN A 79 2.94 -6.57 14.81
C ASN A 79 2.65 -5.06 14.70
N LEU A 80 3.10 -4.32 15.70
CA LEU A 80 2.80 -2.89 15.83
C LEU A 80 3.55 -2.04 14.81
N ASP A 81 4.77 -2.41 14.43
CA ASP A 81 5.57 -1.64 13.49
C ASP A 81 4.97 -1.69 12.08
N ASP A 82 4.40 -2.83 11.68
CA ASP A 82 3.67 -2.95 10.42
C ASP A 82 2.38 -2.12 10.41
N ALA A 83 1.65 -2.11 11.52
CA ALA A 83 0.47 -1.26 11.66
C ALA A 83 0.82 0.24 11.57
N LYS A 84 1.92 0.67 12.18
CA LYS A 84 2.42 2.04 12.09
C LYS A 84 2.92 2.36 10.67
N ARG A 85 3.64 1.43 10.04
CA ARG A 85 4.09 1.58 8.65
C ARG A 85 2.90 1.76 7.72
N HIS A 86 1.84 0.97 7.91
CA HIS A 86 0.61 1.14 7.13
C HIS A 86 -0.01 2.53 7.33
N ALA A 87 0.02 3.09 8.54
CA ALA A 87 -0.55 4.41 8.81
C ALA A 87 0.12 5.55 8.02
N VAL A 88 1.41 5.40 7.65
CA VAL A 88 2.15 6.42 6.88
C VAL A 88 2.28 6.09 5.40
N LEU A 89 2.24 4.81 5.02
CA LEU A 89 2.41 4.40 3.61
C LEU A 89 1.11 3.93 2.94
N ASN A 90 0.07 3.61 3.73
CA ASN A 90 -1.23 3.10 3.24
C ASN A 90 -1.11 1.98 2.20
N TYR A 91 -0.22 1.00 2.46
CA TYR A 91 0.15 0.00 1.47
C TYR A 91 -0.82 -1.18 1.36
N ASN A 92 -1.51 -1.55 2.43
CA ASN A 92 -2.38 -2.73 2.42
C ASN A 92 -3.86 -2.33 2.51
N PRO A 93 -4.64 -2.45 1.43
CA PRO A 93 -6.01 -2.00 1.39
C PRO A 93 -6.94 -2.76 2.36
N ALA A 94 -6.57 -3.97 2.78
CA ALA A 94 -7.39 -4.76 3.69
C ALA A 94 -7.14 -4.48 5.17
N LEU A 95 -6.09 -3.74 5.54
CA LEU A 95 -5.88 -3.37 6.93
C LEU A 95 -6.93 -2.33 7.38
N GLY A 96 -7.58 -2.60 8.50
CA GLY A 96 -8.65 -1.80 9.07
C GLY A 96 -9.99 -2.51 9.02
N ARG A 97 -10.96 -1.97 8.31
CA ARG A 97 -12.30 -2.55 8.17
C ARG A 97 -12.49 -3.12 6.77
N VAL A 98 -13.17 -4.27 6.70
CA VAL A 98 -13.63 -4.87 5.44
C VAL A 98 -15.10 -5.24 5.63
N GLN A 99 -15.98 -4.80 4.75
CA GLN A 99 -17.42 -5.10 4.84
C GLN A 99 -17.67 -6.61 4.66
N MET A 100 -18.48 -7.20 5.53
CA MET A 100 -18.83 -8.63 5.44
C MET A 100 -19.72 -8.92 4.24
N SER A 101 -20.56 -7.96 3.83
CA SER A 101 -21.57 -8.15 2.78
C SER A 101 -20.97 -8.36 1.38
N ASP A 102 -19.89 -7.66 1.06
CA ASP A 102 -19.34 -7.58 -0.30
C ASP A 102 -17.81 -7.50 -0.36
N PHE A 103 -17.14 -7.56 0.81
CA PHE A 103 -15.69 -7.44 0.94
C PHE A 103 -15.11 -6.08 0.49
N SER A 104 -15.92 -5.02 0.52
CA SER A 104 -15.44 -3.66 0.31
C SER A 104 -14.44 -3.28 1.41
N VAL A 105 -13.29 -2.76 0.99
CA VAL A 105 -12.28 -2.13 1.87
C VAL A 105 -12.60 -0.65 2.03
N TYR A 106 -11.93 0.06 2.93
CA TYR A 106 -12.23 1.47 3.17
C TYR A 106 -11.07 2.37 2.76
N GLU A 107 -11.35 3.28 1.83
CA GLU A 107 -10.48 4.41 1.50
C GLU A 107 -11.13 5.70 1.99
N ASN A 108 -10.45 6.47 2.83
CA ASN A 108 -10.96 7.71 3.43
C ASN A 108 -12.36 7.55 4.08
N ASN A 109 -12.61 6.43 4.77
CA ASN A 109 -13.91 6.03 5.35
C ASN A 109 -15.04 5.76 4.35
N ILE A 110 -14.76 5.66 3.08
CA ILE A 110 -15.72 5.30 2.04
C ILE A 110 -15.45 3.87 1.61
N PRO A 111 -16.44 2.96 1.65
CA PRO A 111 -16.24 1.59 1.20
C PRO A 111 -15.95 1.56 -0.30
N GLN A 112 -14.95 0.77 -0.68
CA GLN A 112 -14.48 0.59 -2.05
C GLN A 112 -14.50 -0.89 -2.39
N ASN A 113 -15.27 -1.25 -3.39
CA ASN A 113 -15.41 -2.63 -3.82
C ASN A 113 -14.26 -3.01 -4.76
N ILE A 114 -13.11 -3.41 -4.19
CA ILE A 114 -11.94 -3.83 -4.96
C ILE A 114 -12.09 -5.24 -5.54
N ALA A 115 -13.09 -6.02 -5.10
CA ALA A 115 -13.40 -7.37 -5.61
C ALA A 115 -14.91 -7.55 -5.68
N ASN A 116 -15.51 -7.19 -6.81
CA ASN A 116 -16.97 -7.22 -6.99
C ASN A 116 -17.50 -8.64 -7.22
N PHE A 117 -17.74 -9.36 -6.12
CA PHE A 117 -18.24 -10.74 -6.15
C PHE A 117 -19.69 -10.86 -6.66
N PRO A 118 -20.08 -12.01 -7.28
CA PRO A 118 -19.17 -13.05 -7.73
C PRO A 118 -18.24 -12.55 -8.83
N LEU A 119 -16.96 -13.00 -8.83
CA LEU A 119 -16.03 -12.72 -9.93
C LEU A 119 -16.36 -13.65 -11.08
N GLU A 120 -16.56 -13.08 -12.26
CA GLU A 120 -16.93 -13.77 -13.50
C GLU A 120 -16.15 -13.17 -14.65
N MET A 121 -15.86 -13.94 -15.67
CA MET A 121 -15.14 -13.47 -16.85
C MET A 121 -15.78 -12.20 -17.44
N ASP A 122 -14.98 -11.23 -17.82
CA ASP A 122 -15.35 -9.93 -18.39
C ASP A 122 -16.22 -9.03 -17.49
N LYS A 123 -16.51 -9.45 -16.24
CA LYS A 123 -17.21 -8.58 -15.28
C LYS A 123 -16.39 -7.35 -14.97
N SER A 124 -17.02 -6.18 -15.00
CA SER A 124 -16.36 -4.89 -14.75
C SER A 124 -17.10 -4.05 -13.71
N TRP A 125 -16.34 -3.20 -12.99
CA TRP A 125 -16.86 -2.28 -11.97
C TRP A 125 -15.90 -1.10 -11.78
N GLU A 126 -16.29 -0.14 -10.93
CA GLU A 126 -15.44 1.00 -10.57
C GLU A 126 -15.21 1.04 -9.07
N PHE A 127 -14.03 1.50 -8.65
CA PHE A 127 -13.68 1.79 -7.26
C PHE A 127 -12.62 2.89 -7.19
N SER A 128 -12.40 3.47 -6.00
CA SER A 128 -11.33 4.44 -5.76
C SER A 128 -10.33 3.89 -4.76
N MET A 129 -9.03 4.05 -5.03
CA MET A 129 -7.93 3.63 -4.16
C MET A 129 -6.69 4.47 -4.46
N TYR A 130 -5.88 4.73 -3.44
CA TYR A 130 -4.64 5.52 -3.58
C TYR A 130 -4.83 6.88 -4.27
N GLY A 131 -5.99 7.53 -4.03
CA GLY A 131 -6.33 8.80 -4.65
C GLY A 131 -6.78 8.74 -6.12
N GLU A 132 -6.80 7.55 -6.73
CA GLU A 132 -7.18 7.32 -8.12
C GLU A 132 -8.57 6.66 -8.23
N LYS A 133 -9.25 6.90 -9.36
CA LYS A 133 -10.49 6.20 -9.72
C LYS A 133 -10.20 5.17 -10.78
N PHE A 134 -10.42 3.90 -10.45
CA PHE A 134 -10.15 2.75 -11.32
C PHE A 134 -11.42 2.20 -11.95
N ARG A 135 -11.28 1.70 -13.20
CA ARG A 135 -12.20 0.75 -13.83
C ARG A 135 -11.52 -0.60 -13.85
N ALA A 136 -12.09 -1.53 -13.10
CA ALA A 136 -11.62 -2.89 -12.96
C ALA A 136 -12.38 -3.85 -13.90
N SER A 137 -11.71 -4.90 -14.32
CA SER A 137 -12.33 -6.03 -15.01
C SER A 137 -11.61 -7.34 -14.71
N VAL A 138 -12.37 -8.44 -14.64
CA VAL A 138 -11.81 -9.79 -14.61
C VAL A 138 -11.34 -10.14 -16.01
N ILE A 139 -10.04 -10.38 -16.17
CA ILE A 139 -9.40 -10.67 -17.47
C ILE A 139 -9.06 -12.13 -17.67
N ASP A 140 -8.96 -12.89 -16.58
CA ASP A 140 -8.83 -14.34 -16.57
C ASP A 140 -9.50 -14.94 -15.33
N ILE A 141 -10.03 -16.15 -15.46
CA ILE A 141 -10.67 -16.87 -14.36
C ILE A 141 -10.46 -18.38 -14.51
N THR A 142 -10.20 -19.03 -13.39
CA THR A 142 -10.11 -20.48 -13.23
C THR A 142 -11.08 -20.94 -12.13
N GLU A 143 -11.07 -22.21 -11.75
CA GLU A 143 -11.86 -22.72 -10.63
C GLU A 143 -11.42 -22.18 -9.27
N SER A 144 -10.18 -21.69 -9.17
CA SER A 144 -9.56 -21.22 -7.92
C SER A 144 -9.09 -19.78 -7.93
N GLU A 145 -8.86 -19.16 -9.09
CA GLU A 145 -8.25 -17.84 -9.19
C GLU A 145 -8.98 -16.95 -10.21
N ALA A 146 -8.99 -15.65 -9.95
CA ALA A 146 -9.42 -14.63 -10.89
C ALA A 146 -8.37 -13.52 -10.96
N GLU A 147 -7.88 -13.23 -12.16
CA GLU A 147 -6.99 -12.09 -12.43
C GLU A 147 -7.82 -10.86 -12.78
N ILE A 148 -7.48 -9.75 -12.13
CA ILE A 148 -8.21 -8.49 -12.24
C ILE A 148 -7.22 -7.41 -12.66
N ASN A 149 -7.59 -6.69 -13.74
CA ASN A 149 -6.92 -5.46 -14.16
C ASN A 149 -7.79 -4.27 -13.84
N ALA A 150 -7.21 -3.25 -13.23
CA ALA A 150 -7.89 -1.99 -12.92
C ALA A 150 -7.07 -0.82 -13.47
N ASN A 151 -7.69 0.01 -14.32
CA ASN A 151 -7.04 1.12 -15.00
C ASN A 151 -7.70 2.44 -14.61
N ALA A 152 -6.90 3.47 -14.33
CA ALA A 152 -7.35 4.82 -14.10
C ALA A 152 -7.16 5.70 -15.35
N ASP A 153 -7.98 6.75 -15.49
CA ASP A 153 -7.87 7.71 -16.61
C ASP A 153 -6.55 8.52 -16.54
N SER A 154 -5.91 8.59 -15.38
CA SER A 154 -4.59 9.20 -15.18
C SER A 154 -3.43 8.41 -15.79
N GLY A 155 -3.66 7.13 -16.14
CA GLY A 155 -2.62 6.18 -16.55
C GLY A 155 -2.11 5.29 -15.42
N ALA A 156 -2.54 5.50 -14.17
CA ALA A 156 -2.27 4.58 -13.09
C ALA A 156 -3.00 3.24 -13.32
N PHE A 157 -2.42 2.14 -12.87
CA PHE A 157 -3.06 0.83 -13.01
C PHE A 157 -2.71 -0.10 -11.84
N MET A 158 -3.60 -1.06 -11.61
CA MET A 158 -3.41 -2.16 -10.65
C MET A 158 -3.65 -3.49 -11.36
N VAL A 159 -2.86 -4.49 -10.98
CA VAL A 159 -3.06 -5.90 -11.35
C VAL A 159 -3.06 -6.72 -10.09
N TYR A 160 -4.08 -7.55 -9.90
CA TYR A 160 -4.17 -8.40 -8.72
C TYR A 160 -4.95 -9.67 -9.00
N THR A 161 -4.59 -10.74 -8.28
CA THR A 161 -5.22 -12.05 -8.41
C THR A 161 -5.91 -12.43 -7.11
N PHE A 162 -7.21 -12.66 -7.17
CA PHE A 162 -7.95 -13.27 -6.07
C PHE A 162 -7.76 -14.79 -6.10
N ASP A 163 -7.42 -15.38 -4.95
CA ASP A 163 -7.30 -16.85 -4.76
C ASP A 163 -8.38 -17.32 -3.79
N LYS A 164 -9.24 -18.21 -4.27
CA LYS A 164 -10.34 -18.82 -3.51
C LYS A 164 -9.82 -19.63 -2.31
N ASN A 165 -8.67 -20.29 -2.42
CA ASN A 165 -8.10 -21.11 -1.36
C ASN A 165 -7.49 -20.25 -0.27
N ALA A 166 -6.78 -19.21 -0.66
CA ALA A 166 -6.29 -18.18 0.25
C ALA A 166 -7.43 -17.31 0.81
N ARG A 167 -8.57 -17.25 0.10
CA ARG A 167 -9.74 -16.41 0.43
C ARG A 167 -9.44 -14.92 0.40
N TRP A 168 -8.37 -14.51 -0.31
CA TRP A 168 -7.95 -13.13 -0.51
C TRP A 168 -6.99 -13.04 -1.69
N PHE A 169 -6.35 -11.89 -1.89
CA PHE A 169 -5.43 -11.68 -3.00
C PHE A 169 -4.12 -12.44 -2.83
N ASN A 170 -3.74 -13.18 -3.87
CA ASN A 170 -2.45 -13.86 -3.99
C ASN A 170 -1.33 -12.86 -4.32
N ASN A 171 -1.61 -11.92 -5.20
CA ASN A 171 -0.74 -10.79 -5.49
C ASN A 171 -1.54 -9.50 -5.68
N LEU A 172 -0.85 -8.38 -5.55
CA LEU A 172 -1.35 -7.06 -5.91
C LEU A 172 -0.16 -6.20 -6.30
N GLU A 173 -0.24 -5.58 -7.49
CA GLU A 173 0.73 -4.61 -7.97
C GLU A 173 0.02 -3.30 -8.29
N TYR A 174 0.62 -2.18 -7.89
CA TYR A 174 0.13 -0.84 -8.20
C TYR A 174 1.23 -0.02 -8.83
N THR A 175 0.93 0.55 -10.00
CA THR A 175 1.77 1.49 -10.74
C THR A 175 1.05 2.84 -10.81
N ASN A 176 1.75 3.91 -10.45
CA ASN A 176 1.20 5.27 -10.47
C ASN A 176 1.08 5.85 -11.88
N SER A 177 0.48 7.02 -12.01
CA SER A 177 0.27 7.72 -13.29
C SER A 177 1.55 8.10 -14.04
N ASN A 178 2.70 8.15 -13.36
CA ASN A 178 4.02 8.40 -13.97
C ASN A 178 4.69 7.12 -14.47
N GLY A 179 4.04 5.96 -14.32
CA GLY A 179 4.58 4.64 -14.68
C GLY A 179 5.57 4.07 -13.65
N GLY A 180 5.68 4.67 -12.47
CA GLY A 180 6.47 4.16 -11.36
C GLY A 180 5.72 3.03 -10.64
N LEU A 181 6.40 1.90 -10.41
CA LEU A 181 5.88 0.81 -9.59
C LEU A 181 5.98 1.21 -8.12
N VAL A 182 4.85 1.39 -7.46
CA VAL A 182 4.76 1.93 -6.08
C VAL A 182 4.60 0.83 -5.05
N LEU A 183 3.80 -0.20 -5.38
CA LEU A 183 3.45 -1.27 -4.46
C LEU A 183 3.49 -2.62 -5.14
N ILE A 184 4.13 -3.59 -4.50
CA ILE A 184 4.02 -5.01 -4.81
C ILE A 184 3.69 -5.75 -3.53
N MET A 185 2.65 -6.57 -3.55
CA MET A 185 2.32 -7.51 -2.48
C MET A 185 2.26 -8.92 -3.06
N ASN A 186 3.01 -9.84 -2.48
CA ASN A 186 2.98 -11.26 -2.85
C ASN A 186 2.68 -12.10 -1.62
N LEU A 187 1.68 -12.95 -1.71
CA LEU A 187 1.31 -13.88 -0.66
C LEU A 187 2.37 -14.97 -0.53
N GLY A 188 2.92 -15.15 0.67
CA GLY A 188 3.88 -16.20 0.99
C GLY A 188 3.25 -17.35 1.76
N ASN A 189 2.30 -17.05 2.65
CA ASN A 189 1.64 -18.04 3.48
C ASN A 189 0.26 -17.55 3.92
N TYR A 190 -0.64 -18.46 4.24
CA TYR A 190 -1.96 -18.15 4.81
C TYR A 190 -2.48 -19.32 5.65
N GLY A 191 -3.44 -19.02 6.52
CA GLY A 191 -4.03 -20.05 7.37
C GLY A 191 -5.09 -19.50 8.31
N SER A 192 -5.41 -20.29 9.33
CA SER A 192 -6.30 -19.94 10.42
C SER A 192 -5.71 -20.38 11.75
N GLY A 193 -6.25 -19.84 12.85
CA GLY A 193 -5.78 -20.15 14.19
C GLY A 193 -4.60 -19.29 14.64
N TYR A 194 -4.42 -18.10 14.06
CA TYR A 194 -3.53 -17.09 14.62
C TYR A 194 -3.98 -16.78 16.05
N THR A 195 -3.02 -16.65 16.95
CA THR A 195 -3.26 -16.33 18.36
C THR A 195 -2.30 -15.22 18.81
N GLY A 196 -2.79 -14.34 19.66
CA GLY A 196 -1.99 -13.22 20.17
C GLY A 196 -2.66 -11.89 19.93
N ASN A 197 -1.86 -10.84 19.84
CA ASN A 197 -2.37 -9.50 19.52
C ASN A 197 -2.22 -9.21 18.04
N SER A 198 -3.19 -8.51 17.50
CA SER A 198 -3.08 -7.81 16.22
C SER A 198 -3.27 -6.31 16.42
N TYR A 199 -2.75 -5.52 15.50
CA TYR A 199 -2.65 -4.09 15.65
C TYR A 199 -3.17 -3.40 14.39
N PHE A 200 -3.91 -2.32 14.57
CA PHE A 200 -4.27 -1.41 13.50
C PHE A 200 -3.95 0.02 13.94
N CYS A 201 -3.29 0.78 13.09
CA CYS A 201 -3.07 2.19 13.29
C CYS A 201 -3.88 2.98 12.26
N ARG A 202 -4.90 3.68 12.74
CA ARG A 202 -5.63 4.62 11.90
C ARG A 202 -4.78 5.86 11.70
N GLY A 203 -4.34 6.08 10.47
CA GLY A 203 -3.48 7.19 10.11
C GLY A 203 -4.23 8.37 9.50
N GLY A 204 -3.54 9.50 9.46
CA GLY A 204 -3.90 10.68 8.68
C GLY A 204 -2.64 11.44 8.32
N ASP A 205 -2.50 11.78 7.04
CA ASP A 205 -1.34 12.49 6.52
C ASP A 205 -1.23 13.87 7.16
N LEU A 206 -0.04 14.18 7.64
CA LEU A 206 0.30 15.47 8.23
C LEU A 206 1.31 16.23 7.38
N PHE A 207 2.20 15.49 6.68
CA PHE A 207 3.26 16.05 5.86
C PHE A 207 3.79 15.00 4.88
N ASP A 208 4.03 15.39 3.61
CA ASP A 208 4.70 14.59 2.59
C ASP A 208 5.39 15.55 1.60
N GLU A 209 6.70 15.73 1.73
CA GLU A 209 7.49 16.56 0.83
C GLU A 209 8.85 15.95 0.54
N GLU A 210 9.39 16.30 -0.64
CA GLU A 210 10.70 15.91 -1.12
C GLU A 210 11.62 17.16 -1.13
N PHE A 211 12.85 16.99 -0.63
CA PHE A 211 13.88 18.01 -0.54
C PHE A 211 15.08 17.55 -1.35
N ILE A 212 15.41 18.33 -2.39
CA ILE A 212 16.47 17.99 -3.37
C ILE A 212 17.64 18.95 -3.20
N GLY A 213 18.83 18.44 -2.83
CA GLY A 213 20.10 19.20 -2.83
C GLY A 213 20.66 19.37 -4.24
N PRO A 214 21.60 20.30 -4.49
CA PRO A 214 22.40 21.08 -3.54
C PRO A 214 21.83 22.46 -3.18
N ASP A 215 20.69 22.84 -3.72
CA ASP A 215 20.12 24.21 -3.58
C ASP A 215 19.40 24.39 -2.23
N PHE A 216 19.36 23.33 -1.42
CA PHE A 216 18.69 23.32 -0.14
C PHE A 216 19.69 23.62 0.99
N GLY A 217 19.50 24.71 1.69
CA GLY A 217 20.18 24.99 2.96
C GLY A 217 19.43 24.40 4.14
N VAL A 218 18.69 25.24 4.86
CA VAL A 218 17.81 24.83 5.97
C VAL A 218 16.37 25.10 5.57
N TYR A 219 15.53 24.11 5.74
CA TYR A 219 14.07 24.20 5.59
C TYR A 219 13.41 24.01 6.94
N ASP A 220 12.52 24.93 7.31
CA ASP A 220 11.76 24.90 8.55
C ASP A 220 10.26 25.00 8.21
N THR A 221 9.48 24.02 8.62
CA THR A 221 8.05 23.96 8.37
C THR A 221 7.30 23.53 9.62
N GLN A 222 6.00 23.77 9.64
CA GLN A 222 5.12 23.39 10.72
C GLN A 222 3.93 22.60 10.22
N PHE A 223 3.52 21.61 10.99
CA PHE A 223 2.26 20.92 10.81
C PHE A 223 1.51 20.80 12.14
N ALA A 224 0.19 20.71 12.08
CA ALA A 224 -0.63 20.66 13.27
C ALA A 224 -1.03 19.22 13.62
N ASN A 225 -0.74 18.76 14.83
CA ASN A 225 -1.38 17.59 15.40
C ASN A 225 -2.73 18.01 16.04
N GLY A 226 -3.70 18.33 15.19
CA GLY A 226 -5.08 18.59 15.61
C GLY A 226 -5.89 17.32 15.84
N GLY A 227 -5.39 16.20 15.30
CA GLY A 227 -6.08 14.93 15.30
C GLY A 227 -7.29 14.91 14.35
N HIS A 228 -8.14 13.93 14.54
CA HIS A 228 -9.37 13.77 13.80
C HIS A 228 -10.55 14.29 14.64
N GLU A 229 -11.51 14.97 14.05
CA GLU A 229 -12.69 15.54 14.74
C GLU A 229 -13.38 14.54 15.68
N ARG A 230 -13.47 13.27 15.27
CA ARG A 230 -14.12 12.20 16.03
C ARG A 230 -13.24 11.57 17.11
N TYR A 231 -11.89 11.56 16.91
CA TYR A 231 -10.97 10.75 17.73
C TYR A 231 -10.01 11.59 18.57
N GLY A 232 -10.01 12.91 18.39
CA GLY A 232 -9.08 13.82 19.06
C GLY A 232 -7.66 13.80 18.46
N PRO A 233 -6.68 14.32 19.17
CA PRO A 233 -5.29 14.35 18.73
C PRO A 233 -4.73 12.96 18.50
N TRP A 234 -3.82 12.85 17.54
CA TRP A 234 -3.12 11.61 17.25
C TRP A 234 -2.23 11.18 18.42
N ASN A 235 -2.27 9.89 18.77
CA ASN A 235 -1.47 9.35 19.89
C ASN A 235 -0.01 9.16 19.51
N TYR A 236 0.27 8.99 18.21
CA TYR A 236 1.59 8.82 17.65
C TYR A 236 1.77 9.77 16.47
N ILE A 237 2.99 10.22 16.29
CA ILE A 237 3.50 10.78 15.04
C ILE A 237 4.40 9.70 14.45
N VAL A 238 4.01 9.16 13.32
CA VAL A 238 4.75 8.13 12.58
C VAL A 238 5.46 8.82 11.42
N TYR A 239 6.72 8.48 11.20
CA TYR A 239 7.52 9.02 10.11
C TYR A 239 8.11 7.91 9.25
N TYR A 240 8.24 8.21 7.96
CA TYR A 240 8.96 7.42 6.99
C TYR A 240 9.83 8.36 6.16
N LEU A 241 11.14 8.14 6.22
CA LEU A 241 12.14 8.96 5.56
C LEU A 241 12.85 8.15 4.50
N GLU A 242 12.90 8.66 3.29
CA GLU A 242 13.70 8.14 2.19
C GLU A 242 14.85 9.13 1.96
N ALA A 243 16.10 8.68 2.08
CA ALA A 243 17.26 9.54 1.94
C ALA A 243 18.27 8.91 0.97
N ASP A 244 18.47 9.55 -0.18
CA ASP A 244 19.53 9.23 -1.13
C ASP A 244 20.65 10.27 -1.01
N ILE A 245 21.74 9.87 -0.37
CA ILE A 245 22.84 10.78 -0.03
C ILE A 245 24.07 10.41 -0.84
N GLY A 246 24.41 11.26 -1.79
CA GLY A 246 25.62 11.12 -2.59
C GLY A 246 26.90 11.20 -1.74
N SER A 247 28.03 10.84 -2.33
CA SER A 247 29.33 10.79 -1.64
C SER A 247 29.81 12.14 -1.06
N SER A 248 29.28 13.25 -1.57
CA SER A 248 29.55 14.61 -1.08
C SER A 248 28.37 15.22 -0.33
N GLY A 249 27.30 14.45 -0.14
CA GLY A 249 26.09 14.90 0.54
C GLY A 249 26.15 14.65 2.02
N SER A 250 25.35 15.37 2.79
CA SER A 250 25.01 15.10 4.17
C SER A 250 23.70 15.82 4.51
N GLY A 251 23.06 15.39 5.60
CA GLY A 251 21.86 16.06 6.07
C GLY A 251 21.48 15.68 7.49
N GLU A 252 20.56 16.44 8.04
CA GLU A 252 19.95 16.21 9.32
C GLU A 252 18.47 16.59 9.27
N LEU A 253 17.64 15.79 9.92
CA LEU A 253 16.22 16.07 10.13
C LEU A 253 15.97 16.13 11.63
N ILE A 254 15.33 17.20 12.09
CA ILE A 254 14.93 17.39 13.48
C ILE A 254 13.42 17.60 13.54
N LEU A 255 12.74 16.77 14.34
CA LEU A 255 11.33 16.94 14.65
C LEU A 255 11.18 17.44 16.08
N ARG A 256 10.46 18.56 16.24
CA ARG A 256 10.14 19.14 17.55
C ARG A 256 8.63 19.10 17.79
N ASP A 257 8.26 18.77 19.03
CA ASP A 257 6.88 18.79 19.46
C ASP A 257 6.35 20.23 19.66
N HIS A 258 5.11 20.36 20.10
CA HIS A 258 4.44 21.64 20.33
C HIS A 258 5.08 22.49 21.45
N GLU A 259 5.89 21.91 22.31
CA GLU A 259 6.67 22.60 23.36
C GLU A 259 8.05 23.01 22.86
N GLY A 260 8.42 22.62 21.63
CA GLY A 260 9.74 22.86 21.05
C GLY A 260 10.79 21.83 21.48
N THR A 261 10.37 20.73 22.10
CA THR A 261 11.28 19.64 22.50
C THR A 261 11.67 18.82 21.27
N GLU A 262 12.96 18.59 21.09
CA GLU A 262 13.47 17.68 20.04
C GLU A 262 13.11 16.23 20.40
N VAL A 263 12.19 15.65 19.64
CA VAL A 263 11.67 14.29 19.85
C VAL A 263 12.26 13.28 18.86
N LEU A 264 12.86 13.77 17.78
CA LEU A 264 13.57 12.99 16.79
C LEU A 264 14.72 13.81 16.21
N ILE A 265 15.89 13.18 16.08
CA ILE A 265 17.03 13.68 15.31
C ILE A 265 17.53 12.52 14.46
N GLU A 266 17.46 12.68 13.12
CA GLU A 266 18.03 11.73 12.16
C GLU A 266 19.15 12.40 11.38
N THR A 267 20.31 11.74 11.29
CA THR A 267 21.47 12.23 10.56
C THR A 267 21.75 11.36 9.36
N PHE A 268 21.85 11.96 8.19
CA PHE A 268 22.10 11.28 6.93
C PHE A 268 23.60 11.33 6.58
N SER A 269 24.19 10.14 6.43
CA SER A 269 25.62 9.98 6.16
C SER A 269 25.94 9.95 4.67
N PRO A 270 27.08 10.50 4.22
CA PRO A 270 27.51 10.46 2.84
C PRO A 270 27.56 9.06 2.24
N GLY A 271 27.11 8.92 0.99
CA GLY A 271 27.17 7.67 0.22
C GLY A 271 26.18 6.62 0.69
N THR A 272 25.07 7.01 1.31
CA THR A 272 24.05 6.08 1.81
C THR A 272 22.70 6.29 1.11
N ASN A 273 21.98 5.17 0.92
CA ASN A 273 20.56 5.16 0.60
C ASN A 273 19.85 4.52 1.78
N GLN A 274 18.98 5.27 2.45
CA GLN A 274 18.35 4.88 3.71
C GLN A 274 16.84 5.04 3.66
N HIS A 275 16.15 4.04 4.22
CA HIS A 275 14.73 4.12 4.51
C HIS A 275 14.56 3.97 6.03
N ILE A 276 14.18 5.06 6.68
CA ILE A 276 14.08 5.13 8.14
C ILE A 276 12.60 5.25 8.50
N MET A 277 12.10 4.32 9.29
CA MET A 277 10.75 4.36 9.82
C MET A 277 10.77 4.35 11.32
N GLY A 278 9.94 5.16 11.93
CA GLY A 278 9.78 5.18 13.36
C GLY A 278 8.51 5.90 13.80
N SER A 279 8.38 6.06 15.10
CA SER A 279 7.28 6.82 15.68
C SER A 279 7.69 7.44 17.00
N VAL A 280 7.11 8.61 17.30
CA VAL A 280 7.20 9.27 18.58
C VAL A 280 5.81 9.45 19.18
N SER A 281 5.71 9.68 20.48
CA SER A 281 4.43 9.97 21.13
C SER A 281 3.86 11.28 20.59
N GLY A 282 2.60 11.26 20.16
CA GLY A 282 1.90 12.42 19.66
C GLY A 282 1.35 13.27 20.79
N SER A 283 1.51 14.58 20.68
CA SER A 283 0.86 15.58 21.52
C SER A 283 0.11 16.60 20.66
N SER A 284 -0.98 17.14 21.17
CA SER A 284 -1.77 18.15 20.48
C SER A 284 -0.98 19.45 20.29
N GLY A 285 -1.12 20.09 19.16
CA GLY A 285 -0.51 21.39 18.87
C GLY A 285 0.31 21.41 17.58
N ASN A 286 1.05 22.48 17.37
CA ASN A 286 1.91 22.66 16.20
C ASN A 286 3.26 22.01 16.44
N TRP A 287 3.67 21.21 15.49
CA TRP A 287 4.96 20.54 15.44
C TRP A 287 5.84 21.23 14.42
N THR A 288 7.15 21.22 14.63
CA THR A 288 8.13 21.79 13.71
C THR A 288 9.03 20.69 13.16
N LEU A 289 9.17 20.69 11.83
CA LEU A 289 10.12 19.86 11.10
C LEU A 289 11.21 20.77 10.52
N GLU A 290 12.46 20.52 10.90
CA GLU A 290 13.64 21.19 10.35
C GLU A 290 14.45 20.17 9.56
N ILE A 291 14.79 20.49 8.31
CA ILE A 291 15.66 19.68 7.47
C ILE A 291 16.81 20.55 7.01
N SER A 292 18.04 20.08 7.23
CA SER A 292 19.27 20.69 6.76
C SER A 292 19.99 19.76 5.81
N LEU A 293 20.16 20.16 4.55
CA LEU A 293 20.86 19.36 3.55
C LEU A 293 22.07 20.12 3.00
N SER A 294 23.12 19.39 2.64
CA SER A 294 24.30 19.93 1.96
C SER A 294 24.83 18.96 0.91
N GLY A 295 25.36 19.51 -0.18
CA GLY A 295 25.91 18.74 -1.28
C GLY A 295 24.81 17.98 -2.04
N ASN A 296 25.12 16.79 -2.52
CA ASN A 296 24.18 15.93 -3.24
C ASN A 296 23.42 15.06 -2.22
N ALA A 297 22.27 15.55 -1.80
CA ALA A 297 21.43 14.88 -0.81
C ALA A 297 19.95 15.11 -1.15
N ASP A 298 19.23 14.03 -1.41
CA ASP A 298 17.79 14.04 -1.68
C ASP A 298 17.09 13.30 -0.54
N VAL A 299 16.10 13.95 0.08
CA VAL A 299 15.34 13.39 1.20
C VAL A 299 13.85 13.61 0.97
N ARG A 300 13.06 12.54 1.07
CA ARG A 300 11.60 12.63 1.19
C ARG A 300 11.19 12.31 2.61
N ALA A 301 10.38 13.17 3.20
CA ALA A 301 9.82 12.98 4.53
C ALA A 301 8.31 12.84 4.44
N ARG A 302 7.79 11.70 4.90
CA ARG A 302 6.36 11.45 5.09
C ARG A 302 6.07 11.35 6.57
N ILE A 303 5.11 12.11 7.06
CA ILE A 303 4.70 12.12 8.46
C ILE A 303 3.21 11.94 8.53
N ALA A 304 2.77 10.96 9.31
CA ALA A 304 1.37 10.71 9.58
C ALA A 304 1.08 10.76 11.09
N GLY A 305 -0.08 11.29 11.44
CA GLY A 305 -0.64 11.10 12.77
C GLY A 305 -1.34 9.74 12.85
N ALA A 306 -1.25 9.05 13.97
CA ALA A 306 -1.87 7.74 14.12
C ALA A 306 -2.56 7.54 15.48
N ILE A 307 -3.68 6.80 15.46
CA ILE A 307 -4.33 6.24 16.64
C ILE A 307 -4.19 4.71 16.56
N GLN A 308 -3.62 4.12 17.59
CA GLN A 308 -3.43 2.69 17.68
C GLN A 308 -4.65 1.99 18.27
N TYR A 309 -5.04 0.89 17.64
CA TYR A 309 -5.96 -0.11 18.14
C TYR A 309 -5.22 -1.44 18.36
N THR A 310 -5.58 -2.15 19.41
CA THR A 310 -5.03 -3.47 19.72
C THR A 310 -6.18 -4.42 19.95
N TYR A 311 -6.16 -5.55 19.25
CA TYR A 311 -7.14 -6.61 19.35
C TYR A 311 -6.48 -7.88 19.88
N SER A 312 -7.16 -8.60 20.76
CA SER A 312 -6.75 -9.93 21.16
C SER A 312 -7.46 -10.95 20.28
N VAL A 313 -6.71 -11.77 19.59
CA VAL A 313 -7.19 -12.78 18.65
C VAL A 313 -7.24 -14.17 19.30
#